data_726002ff99ad6dedaddfc14eddac2ed5
#
_entry.id   726002ff99ad6dedaddfc14eddac2ed5
#
_cell.length_a   1.000
_cell.length_b   1.000
_cell.length_c   1.000
_cell.angle_alpha   90.00
_cell.angle_beta   90.00
_cell.angle_gamma   90.00
#
_symmetry.space_group_name_H-M   'P 1'
#
loop_
_entity.id
_entity.type
_entity.pdbx_description
1 polymer ?
#
loop_
_entity_poly.entity_id
_entity_poly.type
_entity_poly.pdbx_seq_one_letter_code
_entity_poly.pdbx_strand_id
1 'polypeptide(L)'
;STNTFARGSSAGFNWLYRTGARITTDFTRDFLRFTTGNRSVNSSDLAVTIIQPLLEGAGSTVTMEALTQEERNLLYDLRDFADFRRFYVVDVVSDYYGVLRARDQVFNAHAAYLGFRRSVEREEALAEEDRRTQTQLGLLRQAALQSESRWINSIRAYESRLDQFKISVGIPVEERIVLDDDELDDLAIRAPGISREEAVKVALVTRPDVATAKDQVEDAARRIEGAENGL
;
A
#
# COMPACT_ATOMS: atom_id res chain seq x y z
N SER A 1 3.82 45.42 -45.99
CA SER A 1 3.92 44.42 -44.90
C SER A 1 5.29 44.57 -44.23
N THR A 2 5.28 45.10 -43.00
CA THR A 2 6.49 45.19 -42.17
C THR A 2 6.66 43.85 -41.42
N ASN A 3 7.64 43.06 -41.81
CA ASN A 3 8.02 41.90 -41.07
C ASN A 3 8.87 42.32 -39.86
N THR A 4 8.40 41.94 -38.63
CA THR A 4 9.08 42.23 -37.35
C THR A 4 9.43 40.93 -36.71
N PHE A 5 10.63 40.81 -36.15
CA PHE A 5 11.04 39.74 -35.26
C PHE A 5 11.02 40.26 -33.82
N ALA A 6 10.19 39.63 -32.97
CA ALA A 6 10.08 39.95 -31.54
C ALA A 6 10.53 38.76 -30.67
N ARG A 7 11.34 39.01 -29.67
CA ARG A 7 11.73 38.01 -28.66
C ARG A 7 11.68 38.66 -27.30
N GLY A 8 10.83 38.10 -26.42
CA GLY A 8 10.77 38.46 -24.98
C GLY A 8 11.41 37.40 -24.12
N SER A 9 12.03 37.78 -23.04
CA SER A 9 12.49 36.91 -21.96
C SER A 9 12.15 37.57 -20.60
N SER A 10 11.61 36.81 -19.66
CA SER A 10 11.31 37.25 -18.31
C SER A 10 11.92 36.30 -17.28
N ALA A 11 12.40 36.87 -16.17
CA ALA A 11 12.85 36.12 -15.00
C ALA A 11 12.31 36.84 -13.78
N GLY A 12 11.74 36.09 -12.81
CA GLY A 12 11.19 36.69 -11.62
C GLY A 12 11.48 35.81 -10.40
N PHE A 13 11.54 36.47 -9.23
CA PHE A 13 11.63 35.85 -7.92
C PHE A 13 10.44 36.25 -7.08
N ASN A 14 9.87 35.28 -6.34
CA ASN A 14 8.78 35.52 -5.41
C ASN A 14 9.22 35.02 -4.03
N TRP A 15 9.26 35.93 -3.06
CA TRP A 15 9.68 35.63 -1.70
C TRP A 15 8.54 35.94 -0.73
N LEU A 16 8.12 34.89 0.03
CA LEU A 16 7.10 35.02 1.06
C LEU A 16 7.75 35.03 2.45
N TYR A 17 7.51 36.09 3.20
CA TYR A 17 7.93 36.18 4.58
C TYR A 17 6.92 35.57 5.55
N ARG A 18 7.39 35.17 6.73
CA ARG A 18 6.54 34.60 7.80
C ARG A 18 5.38 35.51 8.23
N THR A 19 5.51 36.83 8.06
CA THR A 19 4.45 37.80 8.37
C THR A 19 3.35 37.87 7.32
N GLY A 20 3.48 37.15 6.21
CA GLY A 20 2.61 37.25 5.03
C GLY A 20 3.10 38.30 4.02
N ALA A 21 4.20 39.02 4.31
CA ALA A 21 4.80 39.93 3.34
C ALA A 21 5.31 39.18 2.12
N ARG A 22 4.97 39.64 0.93
CA ARG A 22 5.41 39.08 -0.35
C ARG A 22 6.27 40.11 -1.11
N ILE A 23 7.46 39.71 -1.49
CA ILE A 23 8.35 40.49 -2.34
C ILE A 23 8.44 39.77 -3.68
N THR A 24 7.98 40.43 -4.75
CA THR A 24 8.11 39.93 -6.12
C THR A 24 9.09 40.84 -6.88
N THR A 25 10.00 40.21 -7.61
CA THR A 25 10.95 40.92 -8.47
C THR A 25 10.80 40.30 -9.88
N ASP A 26 10.41 41.12 -10.84
CA ASP A 26 10.22 40.73 -12.23
C ASP A 26 11.18 41.54 -13.11
N PHE A 27 11.98 40.81 -13.86
CA PHE A 27 12.83 41.38 -14.90
C PHE A 27 12.36 40.93 -16.26
N THR A 28 11.97 41.86 -17.12
CA THR A 28 11.52 41.60 -18.47
C THR A 28 12.46 42.27 -19.45
N ARG A 29 12.83 41.54 -20.49
CA ARG A 29 13.63 42.07 -21.60
C ARG A 29 12.97 41.75 -22.90
N ASP A 30 12.63 42.79 -23.70
CA ASP A 30 12.03 42.69 -25.00
C ASP A 30 13.00 43.17 -26.07
N PHE A 31 13.13 42.38 -27.12
CA PHE A 31 13.93 42.69 -28.30
C PHE A 31 13.03 42.68 -29.55
N LEU A 32 12.99 43.78 -30.23
CA LEU A 32 12.23 43.97 -31.46
C LEU A 32 13.18 44.40 -32.57
N ARG A 33 13.22 43.60 -33.65
CA ARG A 33 14.01 43.92 -34.87
C ARG A 33 13.11 44.04 -36.07
N PHE A 34 13.21 45.17 -36.76
CA PHE A 34 12.54 45.35 -38.03
C PHE A 34 13.40 44.81 -39.16
N THR A 35 12.82 43.96 -40.03
CA THR A 35 13.52 43.36 -41.18
C THR A 35 13.71 44.35 -42.33
N THR A 36 12.98 45.45 -42.33
CA THR A 36 13.10 46.51 -43.31
C THR A 36 13.64 47.81 -42.61
N GLY A 37 14.89 48.21 -42.96
CA GLY A 37 15.52 49.37 -42.39
C GLY A 37 16.13 49.10 -41.00
N ASN A 38 17.39 48.90 -40.92
CA ASN A 38 18.29 48.60 -39.75
C ASN A 38 17.90 49.20 -38.39
N ARG A 39 16.64 48.95 -37.95
CA ARG A 39 16.04 49.51 -36.74
C ARG A 39 15.79 48.37 -35.76
N SER A 40 16.33 48.47 -34.52
CA SER A 40 16.06 47.58 -33.42
C SER A 40 15.65 48.41 -32.19
N VAL A 41 14.68 47.86 -31.46
CA VAL A 41 14.26 48.45 -30.15
C VAL A 41 14.50 47.38 -29.09
N ASN A 42 15.25 47.76 -28.05
CA ASN A 42 15.47 46.96 -26.86
C ASN A 42 14.82 47.70 -25.69
N SER A 43 13.95 47.04 -24.96
CA SER A 43 13.45 47.48 -23.69
C SER A 43 13.84 46.51 -22.58
N SER A 44 14.14 47.00 -21.39
CA SER A 44 14.37 46.20 -20.22
C SER A 44 13.66 46.86 -19.06
N ASP A 45 12.78 46.11 -18.41
CA ASP A 45 12.00 46.58 -17.27
C ASP A 45 12.33 45.72 -16.05
N LEU A 46 12.56 46.41 -14.91
CA LEU A 46 12.72 45.80 -13.60
C LEU A 46 11.63 46.34 -12.70
N ALA A 47 10.72 45.45 -12.26
CA ALA A 47 9.69 45.76 -11.31
C ALA A 47 9.98 45.04 -9.97
N VAL A 48 9.91 45.79 -8.89
CA VAL A 48 9.96 45.23 -7.52
C VAL A 48 8.67 45.62 -6.81
N THR A 49 7.92 44.63 -6.39
CA THR A 49 6.65 44.83 -5.69
C THR A 49 6.74 44.25 -4.29
N ILE A 50 6.36 45.01 -3.28
CA ILE A 50 6.30 44.61 -1.88
C ILE A 50 4.85 44.73 -1.44
N ILE A 51 4.25 43.64 -1.01
CA ILE A 51 2.88 43.57 -0.49
C ILE A 51 2.93 43.03 0.93
N GLN A 52 2.38 43.78 1.89
CA GLN A 52 2.23 43.36 3.29
C GLN A 52 0.73 43.32 3.61
N PRO A 53 0.12 42.12 3.80
CA PRO A 53 -1.23 42.04 4.32
C PRO A 53 -1.27 42.51 5.77
N LEU A 54 -2.31 43.27 6.13
CA LEU A 54 -2.46 43.85 7.48
C LEU A 54 -3.64 43.19 8.24
N LEU A 55 -4.56 42.58 7.52
CA LEU A 55 -5.76 41.90 8.04
C LEU A 55 -5.81 40.45 7.53
N GLU A 56 -6.56 40.20 6.49
CA GLU A 56 -6.66 38.87 5.87
C GLU A 56 -5.29 38.38 5.35
N GLY A 57 -4.89 37.19 5.73
CA GLY A 57 -3.61 36.60 5.37
C GLY A 57 -2.40 37.19 6.12
N ALA A 58 -2.61 38.05 7.12
CA ALA A 58 -1.57 38.57 7.98
C ALA A 58 -1.24 37.59 9.13
N GLY A 59 0.01 37.63 9.54
CA GLY A 59 0.48 36.87 10.71
C GLY A 59 1.16 35.56 10.37
N SER A 60 2.04 35.15 11.27
CA SER A 60 2.88 33.98 11.08
C SER A 60 2.08 32.65 11.14
N THR A 61 1.04 32.59 11.96
CA THR A 61 0.19 31.39 12.13
C THR A 61 -0.50 31.05 10.81
N VAL A 62 -1.14 32.06 10.18
CA VAL A 62 -1.88 31.87 8.93
C VAL A 62 -0.93 31.62 7.76
N THR A 63 0.14 32.41 7.64
CA THR A 63 1.10 32.28 6.53
C THR A 63 1.86 30.96 6.54
N MET A 64 2.19 30.45 7.73
CA MET A 64 2.97 29.24 7.90
C MET A 64 2.10 27.97 8.01
N GLU A 65 0.77 28.10 8.07
CA GLU A 65 -0.12 26.96 8.28
C GLU A 65 0.07 25.88 7.21
N ALA A 66 0.22 26.26 5.95
CA ALA A 66 0.45 25.30 4.86
C ALA A 66 1.76 24.52 5.08
N LEU A 67 2.84 25.19 5.48
CA LEU A 67 4.10 24.50 5.78
C LEU A 67 3.99 23.61 7.01
N THR A 68 3.36 24.10 8.08
CA THR A 68 3.13 23.33 9.30
C THR A 68 2.30 22.07 9.01
N GLN A 69 1.28 22.18 8.15
CA GLN A 69 0.47 21.03 7.76
C GLN A 69 1.28 20.01 6.94
N GLU A 70 2.15 20.46 6.03
CA GLU A 70 3.02 19.56 5.28
C GLU A 70 4.05 18.83 6.18
N GLU A 71 4.61 19.53 7.16
CA GLU A 71 5.47 18.90 8.18
C GLU A 71 4.71 17.85 9.00
N ARG A 72 3.44 18.12 9.34
CA ARG A 72 2.58 17.15 10.02
C ARG A 72 2.19 15.98 9.12
N ASN A 73 1.87 16.23 7.87
CA ASN A 73 1.59 15.18 6.88
C ASN A 73 2.77 14.21 6.77
N LEU A 74 4.00 14.73 6.69
CA LEU A 74 5.20 13.89 6.68
C LEU A 74 5.30 13.01 7.95
N LEU A 75 4.96 13.55 9.12
CA LEU A 75 4.94 12.77 10.36
C LEU A 75 3.88 11.65 10.30
N TYR A 76 2.71 11.93 9.73
CA TYR A 76 1.65 10.93 9.55
C TYR A 76 2.10 9.83 8.60
N ASP A 77 2.69 10.17 7.46
CA ASP A 77 3.24 9.22 6.50
C ASP A 77 4.32 8.31 7.13
N LEU A 78 5.18 8.87 7.98
CA LEU A 78 6.18 8.08 8.72
C LEU A 78 5.56 7.09 9.71
N ARG A 79 4.48 7.49 10.40
CA ARG A 79 3.73 6.61 11.30
C ARG A 79 3.01 5.51 10.54
N ASP A 80 2.36 5.87 9.43
CA ASP A 80 1.68 4.92 8.55
C ASP A 80 2.66 3.93 7.93
N PHE A 81 3.85 4.38 7.52
CA PHE A 81 4.90 3.50 7.05
C PHE A 81 5.42 2.55 8.14
N ALA A 82 5.52 3.01 9.40
CA ALA A 82 5.90 2.15 10.51
C ALA A 82 4.86 1.05 10.77
N ASP A 83 3.58 1.39 10.69
CA ASP A 83 2.49 0.42 10.81
C ASP A 83 2.42 -0.52 9.61
N PHE A 84 2.55 0.01 8.39
CA PHE A 84 2.64 -0.81 7.19
C PHE A 84 3.73 -1.88 7.30
N ARG A 85 4.93 -1.52 7.77
CA ARG A 85 6.02 -2.49 7.96
C ARG A 85 5.66 -3.61 8.93
N ARG A 86 4.94 -3.30 10.01
CA ARG A 86 4.51 -4.30 11.00
C ARG A 86 3.50 -5.27 10.41
N PHE A 87 2.47 -4.73 9.75
CA PHE A 87 1.43 -5.55 9.12
C PHE A 87 1.98 -6.37 7.97
N TYR A 88 2.85 -5.79 7.14
CA TYR A 88 3.48 -6.50 6.04
C TYR A 88 4.26 -7.73 6.50
N VAL A 89 5.03 -7.63 7.58
CA VAL A 89 5.73 -8.79 8.15
C VAL A 89 4.75 -9.87 8.61
N VAL A 90 3.67 -9.47 9.30
CA VAL A 90 2.65 -10.41 9.77
C VAL A 90 1.95 -11.08 8.59
N ASP A 91 1.62 -10.33 7.55
CA ASP A 91 0.95 -10.84 6.35
C ASP A 91 1.86 -11.83 5.60
N VAL A 92 3.13 -11.50 5.39
CA VAL A 92 4.11 -12.39 4.75
C VAL A 92 4.26 -13.70 5.54
N VAL A 93 4.38 -13.62 6.86
CA VAL A 93 4.47 -14.81 7.72
C VAL A 93 3.18 -15.64 7.64
N SER A 94 2.03 -14.98 7.68
CA SER A 94 0.72 -15.65 7.55
C SER A 94 0.56 -16.35 6.20
N ASP A 95 0.99 -15.69 5.12
CA ASP A 95 0.97 -16.27 3.77
C ASP A 95 1.93 -17.44 3.66
N TYR A 96 3.14 -17.35 4.23
CA TYR A 96 4.10 -18.44 4.29
C TYR A 96 3.50 -19.70 4.91
N TYR A 97 2.94 -19.59 6.12
CA TYR A 97 2.26 -20.73 6.77
C TYR A 97 0.98 -21.15 6.04
N GLY A 98 0.35 -20.22 5.32
CA GLY A 98 -0.78 -20.51 4.45
C GLY A 98 -0.39 -21.44 3.29
N VAL A 99 0.79 -21.23 2.69
CA VAL A 99 1.34 -22.10 1.62
C VAL A 99 1.71 -23.47 2.18
N LEU A 100 2.41 -23.55 3.31
CA LEU A 100 2.77 -24.83 3.95
C LEU A 100 1.53 -25.67 4.24
N ARG A 101 0.49 -25.07 4.82
CA ARG A 101 -0.79 -25.73 5.08
C ARG A 101 -1.49 -26.20 3.81
N ALA A 102 -1.45 -25.41 2.73
CA ALA A 102 -2.03 -25.82 1.45
C ALA A 102 -1.27 -27.01 0.85
N ARG A 103 0.05 -27.08 1.02
CA ARG A 103 0.85 -28.23 0.62
C ARG A 103 0.48 -29.49 1.41
N ASP A 104 0.33 -29.40 2.72
CA ASP A 104 -0.08 -30.53 3.55
C ASP A 104 -1.47 -31.02 3.16
N GLN A 105 -2.38 -30.13 2.75
CA GLN A 105 -3.68 -30.51 2.21
C GLN A 105 -3.55 -31.33 0.93
N VAL A 106 -2.56 -31.06 0.06
CA VAL A 106 -2.29 -31.87 -1.13
C VAL A 106 -1.87 -33.29 -0.73
N PHE A 107 -0.95 -33.44 0.22
CA PHE A 107 -0.52 -34.74 0.73
C PHE A 107 -1.68 -35.52 1.36
N ASN A 108 -2.47 -34.88 2.19
CA ASN A 108 -3.63 -35.48 2.83
C ASN A 108 -4.71 -35.90 1.82
N ALA A 109 -5.01 -35.06 0.83
CA ALA A 109 -5.96 -35.36 -0.23
C ALA A 109 -5.48 -36.50 -1.11
N HIS A 110 -4.19 -36.55 -1.43
CA HIS A 110 -3.60 -37.66 -2.17
C HIS A 110 -3.67 -38.98 -1.39
N ALA A 111 -3.31 -38.98 -0.11
CA ALA A 111 -3.41 -40.16 0.75
C ALA A 111 -4.85 -40.68 0.83
N ALA A 112 -5.82 -39.77 0.96
CA ALA A 112 -7.24 -40.12 0.95
C ALA A 112 -7.67 -40.75 -0.40
N TYR A 113 -7.25 -40.18 -1.52
CA TYR A 113 -7.51 -40.73 -2.86
C TYR A 113 -6.95 -42.15 -3.01
N LEU A 114 -5.70 -42.37 -2.60
CA LEU A 114 -5.09 -43.71 -2.62
C LEU A 114 -5.84 -44.69 -1.71
N GLY A 115 -6.33 -44.23 -0.56
CA GLY A 115 -7.18 -45.03 0.34
C GLY A 115 -8.48 -45.49 -0.33
N PHE A 116 -9.19 -44.55 -0.99
CA PHE A 116 -10.41 -44.89 -1.73
C PHE A 116 -10.14 -45.82 -2.91
N ARG A 117 -9.07 -45.62 -3.67
CA ARG A 117 -8.68 -46.54 -4.75
C ARG A 117 -8.48 -47.97 -4.27
N ARG A 118 -7.69 -48.16 -3.20
CA ARG A 118 -7.47 -49.50 -2.60
C ARG A 118 -8.77 -50.10 -2.10
N SER A 119 -9.71 -49.28 -1.61
CA SER A 119 -11.01 -49.78 -1.19
C SER A 119 -11.86 -50.21 -2.37
N VAL A 120 -11.84 -49.48 -3.49
CA VAL A 120 -12.52 -49.92 -4.74
C VAL A 120 -11.96 -51.23 -5.24
N GLU A 121 -10.64 -51.36 -5.36
CA GLU A 121 -9.96 -52.58 -5.80
C GLU A 121 -10.36 -53.81 -4.94
N ARG A 122 -10.46 -53.61 -3.61
CA ARG A 122 -10.89 -54.69 -2.68
C ARG A 122 -12.36 -55.07 -2.88
N GLU A 123 -13.25 -54.07 -3.01
CA GLU A 123 -14.67 -54.31 -3.17
C GLU A 123 -14.99 -54.93 -4.56
N GLU A 124 -14.21 -54.58 -5.59
CA GLU A 124 -14.30 -55.19 -6.92
C GLU A 124 -13.99 -56.70 -6.85
N ALA A 125 -12.89 -57.06 -6.19
CA ALA A 125 -12.55 -58.51 -5.99
C ALA A 125 -13.62 -59.27 -5.20
N LEU A 126 -14.24 -58.64 -4.18
CA LEU A 126 -15.33 -59.26 -3.42
C LEU A 126 -16.65 -59.33 -4.20
N ALA A 127 -16.92 -58.41 -5.12
CA ALA A 127 -18.07 -58.40 -6.00
C ALA A 127 -18.00 -59.51 -7.08
N GLU A 128 -16.79 -59.83 -7.58
CA GLU A 128 -16.55 -60.94 -8.49
C GLU A 128 -16.87 -62.32 -7.85
N GLU A 129 -16.78 -62.42 -6.52
CA GLU A 129 -17.14 -63.61 -5.74
C GLU A 129 -18.61 -63.61 -5.28
N ASP A 130 -19.49 -62.76 -5.83
CA ASP A 130 -20.88 -62.51 -5.42
C ASP A 130 -21.10 -62.18 -3.94
N ARG A 131 -20.05 -61.65 -3.28
CA ARG A 131 -20.06 -61.29 -1.85
C ARG A 131 -20.43 -59.84 -1.60
N ARG A 132 -20.63 -59.01 -2.65
CA ARG A 132 -20.98 -57.59 -2.59
C ARG A 132 -21.95 -57.19 -3.68
N THR A 133 -22.77 -56.17 -3.41
CA THR A 133 -23.74 -55.66 -4.39
C THR A 133 -23.12 -54.63 -5.33
N GLN A 134 -23.53 -54.62 -6.60
CA GLN A 134 -23.10 -53.66 -7.61
C GLN A 134 -23.40 -52.19 -7.20
N THR A 135 -24.47 -51.97 -6.43
CA THR A 135 -24.84 -50.64 -5.92
C THR A 135 -23.79 -50.11 -4.94
N GLN A 136 -23.30 -50.95 -4.01
CA GLN A 136 -22.26 -50.56 -3.06
C GLN A 136 -20.94 -50.26 -3.77
N LEU A 137 -20.56 -51.04 -4.76
CA LEU A 137 -19.39 -50.78 -5.59
C LEU A 137 -19.53 -49.47 -6.37
N GLY A 138 -20.71 -49.16 -6.92
CA GLY A 138 -20.98 -47.90 -7.61
C GLY A 138 -20.81 -46.69 -6.72
N LEU A 139 -21.33 -46.72 -5.49
CA LEU A 139 -21.16 -45.65 -4.51
C LEU A 139 -19.68 -45.44 -4.13
N LEU A 140 -18.92 -46.51 -3.97
CA LEU A 140 -17.51 -46.43 -3.63
C LEU A 140 -16.66 -45.87 -4.79
N ARG A 141 -16.95 -46.26 -6.03
CA ARG A 141 -16.33 -45.67 -7.23
C ARG A 141 -16.62 -44.17 -7.34
N GLN A 142 -17.86 -43.76 -7.07
CA GLN A 142 -18.22 -42.33 -7.03
C GLN A 142 -17.41 -41.61 -5.95
N ALA A 143 -17.26 -42.16 -4.75
CA ALA A 143 -16.46 -41.56 -3.67
C ALA A 143 -14.98 -41.45 -4.06
N ALA A 144 -14.42 -42.45 -4.77
CA ALA A 144 -13.05 -42.38 -5.28
C ALA A 144 -12.86 -41.26 -6.30
N LEU A 145 -13.77 -41.10 -7.26
CA LEU A 145 -13.73 -39.99 -8.23
C LEU A 145 -13.87 -38.61 -7.56
N GLN A 146 -14.72 -38.49 -6.55
CA GLN A 146 -14.83 -37.28 -5.77
C GLN A 146 -13.54 -36.98 -4.99
N SER A 147 -12.87 -38.00 -4.46
CA SER A 147 -11.60 -37.83 -3.77
C SER A 147 -10.48 -37.44 -4.73
N GLU A 148 -10.45 -37.98 -5.94
CA GLU A 148 -9.54 -37.56 -7.00
C GLU A 148 -9.73 -36.09 -7.37
N SER A 149 -10.98 -35.67 -7.57
CA SER A 149 -11.30 -34.26 -7.85
C SER A 149 -10.84 -33.33 -6.72
N ARG A 150 -11.01 -33.74 -5.46
CA ARG A 150 -10.51 -32.96 -4.29
C ARG A 150 -8.99 -32.87 -4.30
N TRP A 151 -8.28 -33.94 -4.61
CA TRP A 151 -6.83 -33.91 -4.73
C TRP A 151 -6.37 -32.96 -5.85
N ILE A 152 -6.93 -33.06 -7.06
CA ILE A 152 -6.61 -32.14 -8.17
C ILE A 152 -6.87 -30.67 -7.78
N ASN A 153 -8.00 -30.41 -7.12
CA ASN A 153 -8.32 -29.06 -6.68
C ASN A 153 -7.37 -28.55 -5.58
N SER A 154 -6.89 -29.42 -4.70
CA SER A 154 -5.90 -29.05 -3.69
C SER A 154 -4.55 -28.69 -4.30
N ILE A 155 -4.12 -29.35 -5.39
CA ILE A 155 -2.91 -28.98 -6.14
C ILE A 155 -3.04 -27.56 -6.71
N ARG A 156 -4.16 -27.26 -7.39
CA ARG A 156 -4.41 -25.92 -7.94
C ARG A 156 -4.45 -24.84 -6.85
N ALA A 157 -5.06 -25.16 -5.72
CA ALA A 157 -5.11 -24.24 -4.58
C ALA A 157 -3.72 -23.96 -4.01
N TYR A 158 -2.88 -24.99 -3.91
CA TYR A 158 -1.47 -24.85 -3.49
C TYR A 158 -0.68 -23.98 -4.48
N GLU A 159 -0.74 -24.27 -5.77
CA GLU A 159 -0.06 -23.49 -6.81
C GLU A 159 -0.47 -22.02 -6.78
N SER A 160 -1.78 -21.76 -6.74
CA SER A 160 -2.30 -20.38 -6.65
C SER A 160 -1.84 -19.65 -5.38
N ARG A 161 -1.80 -20.36 -4.24
CA ARG A 161 -1.34 -19.78 -2.98
C ARG A 161 0.16 -19.49 -3.00
N LEU A 162 0.94 -20.37 -3.61
CA LEU A 162 2.38 -20.19 -3.79
C LEU A 162 2.69 -18.98 -4.68
N ASP A 163 1.95 -18.83 -5.78
CA ASP A 163 2.10 -17.70 -6.68
C ASP A 163 1.74 -16.37 -6.00
N GLN A 164 0.64 -16.34 -5.22
CA GLN A 164 0.27 -15.17 -4.42
C GLN A 164 1.36 -14.80 -3.41
N PHE A 165 1.93 -15.80 -2.72
CA PHE A 165 3.04 -15.58 -1.80
C PHE A 165 4.27 -15.02 -2.50
N LYS A 166 4.66 -15.54 -3.68
CA LYS A 166 5.76 -14.98 -4.47
C LYS A 166 5.53 -13.51 -4.82
N ILE A 167 4.31 -13.18 -5.26
CA ILE A 167 3.93 -11.80 -5.60
C ILE A 167 4.03 -10.89 -4.36
N SER A 168 3.55 -11.35 -3.20
CA SER A 168 3.57 -10.54 -1.96
C SER A 168 4.99 -10.22 -1.47
N VAL A 169 5.96 -11.11 -1.73
CA VAL A 169 7.38 -10.89 -1.39
C VAL A 169 8.22 -10.34 -2.54
N GLY A 170 7.61 -10.09 -3.72
CA GLY A 170 8.29 -9.53 -4.89
C GLY A 170 9.18 -10.52 -5.66
N ILE A 171 8.92 -11.83 -5.54
CA ILE A 171 9.62 -12.87 -6.29
C ILE A 171 8.87 -13.12 -7.61
N PRO A 172 9.55 -13.22 -8.77
CA PRO A 172 8.92 -13.62 -10.02
C PRO A 172 8.20 -14.98 -9.90
N VAL A 173 7.03 -15.11 -10.52
CA VAL A 173 6.19 -16.33 -10.42
C VAL A 173 6.90 -17.54 -11.04
N GLU A 174 7.77 -17.32 -12.02
CA GLU A 174 8.55 -18.36 -12.71
C GLU A 174 9.65 -18.95 -11.85
N GLU A 175 10.11 -18.23 -10.82
CA GLU A 175 11.14 -18.71 -9.90
C GLU A 175 10.66 -19.90 -9.07
N ARG A 176 11.49 -20.92 -8.96
CA ARG A 176 11.20 -22.08 -8.10
C ARG A 176 11.69 -21.82 -6.69
N ILE A 177 10.76 -21.77 -5.75
CA ILE A 177 11.06 -21.67 -4.32
C ILE A 177 10.66 -22.95 -3.61
N VAL A 178 11.43 -23.34 -2.61
CA VAL A 178 11.14 -24.43 -1.70
C VAL A 178 11.01 -23.82 -0.30
N LEU A 179 9.87 -24.02 0.32
CA LEU A 179 9.61 -23.56 1.68
C LEU A 179 10.07 -24.62 2.67
N ASP A 180 10.64 -24.17 3.77
CA ASP A 180 11.10 -25.04 4.86
C ASP A 180 9.89 -25.58 5.64
N ASP A 181 9.91 -26.89 5.91
CA ASP A 181 8.84 -27.62 6.57
C ASP A 181 8.95 -27.62 8.08
N ASP A 182 10.18 -27.56 8.58
CA ASP A 182 10.48 -27.73 10.02
C ASP A 182 9.93 -26.57 10.85
N GLU A 183 9.71 -25.40 10.22
CA GLU A 183 9.15 -24.22 10.86
C GLU A 183 7.72 -24.40 11.40
N LEU A 184 6.93 -25.34 10.84
CA LEU A 184 5.57 -25.64 11.33
C LEU A 184 5.58 -26.41 12.66
N ASP A 185 6.53 -27.30 12.83
CA ASP A 185 6.65 -28.16 14.01
C ASP A 185 7.18 -27.38 15.23
N ASP A 186 7.98 -26.33 15.00
CA ASP A 186 8.56 -25.47 16.04
C ASP A 186 7.64 -24.31 16.49
N LEU A 187 6.46 -24.19 15.90
CA LEU A 187 5.50 -23.12 16.21
C LEU A 187 4.93 -23.27 17.63
N ALA A 188 5.50 -22.50 18.56
CA ALA A 188 4.98 -22.38 19.92
C ALA A 188 4.17 -21.10 20.10
N ILE A 189 2.86 -21.20 20.33
CA ILE A 189 2.01 -20.05 20.68
C ILE A 189 2.36 -19.59 22.10
N ARG A 190 3.04 -18.45 22.21
CA ARG A 190 3.31 -17.80 23.49
C ARG A 190 2.27 -16.71 23.72
N ALA A 191 1.34 -16.94 24.64
CA ALA A 191 0.41 -15.91 25.08
C ALA A 191 1.18 -14.78 25.77
N PRO A 192 0.93 -13.49 25.45
CA PRO A 192 1.51 -12.39 26.21
C PRO A 192 0.99 -12.43 27.65
N GLY A 193 1.90 -12.36 28.63
CA GLY A 193 1.57 -12.42 30.08
C GLY A 193 1.00 -11.11 30.64
N ILE A 194 0.20 -10.35 29.84
CA ILE A 194 -0.38 -9.06 30.22
C ILE A 194 -1.91 -9.17 30.31
N SER A 195 -2.51 -8.45 31.26
CA SER A 195 -3.95 -8.33 31.36
C SER A 195 -4.53 -7.49 30.22
N ARG A 196 -5.85 -7.62 29.97
CA ARG A 196 -6.55 -6.83 28.96
C ARG A 196 -6.45 -5.33 29.25
N GLU A 197 -6.57 -4.94 30.51
CA GLU A 197 -6.51 -3.55 30.97
C GLU A 197 -5.12 -2.94 30.74
N GLU A 198 -4.07 -3.70 30.99
CA GLU A 198 -2.69 -3.28 30.71
C GLU A 198 -2.44 -3.19 29.21
N ALA A 199 -2.93 -4.14 28.43
CA ALA A 199 -2.83 -4.10 26.95
C ALA A 199 -3.48 -2.84 26.38
N VAL A 200 -4.66 -2.45 26.88
CA VAL A 200 -5.33 -1.21 26.44
C VAL A 200 -4.52 0.03 26.82
N LYS A 201 -3.97 0.11 28.04
CA LYS A 201 -3.13 1.25 28.45
C LYS A 201 -1.89 1.37 27.58
N VAL A 202 -1.20 0.27 27.30
CA VAL A 202 -0.04 0.24 26.41
C VAL A 202 -0.44 0.69 24.99
N ALA A 203 -1.53 0.14 24.46
CA ALA A 203 -2.00 0.49 23.11
C ALA A 203 -2.30 1.99 22.97
N LEU A 204 -2.97 2.62 23.95
CA LEU A 204 -3.28 4.05 23.92
C LEU A 204 -2.04 4.97 23.91
N VAL A 205 -0.90 4.46 24.37
CA VAL A 205 0.36 5.22 24.41
C VAL A 205 1.25 4.90 23.19
N THR A 206 1.22 3.65 22.72
CA THR A 206 2.20 3.17 21.73
C THR A 206 1.65 3.10 20.29
N ARG A 207 0.34 3.15 20.11
CA ARG A 207 -0.25 3.06 18.77
C ARG A 207 -0.09 4.36 17.98
N PRO A 208 0.55 4.32 16.79
CA PRO A 208 0.77 5.50 15.96
C PRO A 208 -0.53 6.13 15.46
N ASP A 209 -1.55 5.34 15.13
CA ASP A 209 -2.86 5.81 14.68
C ASP A 209 -3.58 6.66 15.75
N VAL A 210 -3.45 6.27 17.03
CA VAL A 210 -4.00 7.05 18.15
C VAL A 210 -3.27 8.39 18.29
N ALA A 211 -1.95 8.40 18.12
CA ALA A 211 -1.16 9.62 18.12
C ALA A 211 -1.54 10.54 16.93
N THR A 212 -1.69 9.97 15.73
CA THR A 212 -2.15 10.69 14.54
C THR A 212 -3.54 11.28 14.74
N ALA A 213 -4.50 10.53 15.32
CA ALA A 213 -5.84 11.05 15.59
C ALA A 213 -5.84 12.25 16.58
N LYS A 214 -4.98 12.22 17.59
CA LYS A 214 -4.82 13.36 18.52
C LYS A 214 -4.25 14.58 17.80
N ASP A 215 -3.20 14.38 17.01
CA ASP A 215 -2.58 15.46 16.24
C ASP A 215 -3.56 16.06 15.21
N GLN A 216 -4.43 15.25 14.59
CA GLN A 216 -5.46 15.75 13.67
C GLN A 216 -6.52 16.62 14.35
N VAL A 217 -6.81 16.40 15.64
CA VAL A 217 -7.68 17.31 16.42
C VAL A 217 -7.01 18.66 16.60
N GLU A 218 -5.70 18.69 16.90
CA GLU A 218 -4.94 19.94 16.97
C GLU A 218 -4.87 20.65 15.62
N ASP A 219 -4.70 19.90 14.52
CA ASP A 219 -4.71 20.43 13.15
C ASP A 219 -6.07 21.09 12.83
N ALA A 220 -7.16 20.44 13.24
CA ALA A 220 -8.49 21.01 13.07
C ALA A 220 -8.67 22.32 13.85
N ALA A 221 -8.13 22.41 15.06
CA ALA A 221 -8.17 23.65 15.85
C ALA A 221 -7.39 24.78 15.17
N ARG A 222 -6.18 24.52 14.64
CA ARG A 222 -5.43 25.51 13.87
C ARG A 222 -6.15 26.00 12.62
N ARG A 223 -6.86 25.07 11.90
CA ARG A 223 -7.65 25.45 10.72
C ARG A 223 -8.80 26.39 11.05
N ILE A 224 -9.40 26.27 12.23
CA ILE A 224 -10.44 27.21 12.70
C ILE A 224 -9.83 28.61 12.82
N GLU A 225 -8.67 28.75 13.47
CA GLU A 225 -7.95 30.03 13.58
C GLU A 225 -7.65 30.66 12.20
N GLY A 226 -7.20 29.80 11.24
CA GLY A 226 -6.98 30.22 9.86
C GLY A 226 -8.26 30.69 9.16
N ALA A 227 -9.39 30.00 9.38
CA ALA A 227 -10.68 30.38 8.82
C ALA A 227 -11.21 31.69 9.41
N GLU A 228 -11.05 31.92 10.71
CA GLU A 228 -11.42 33.18 11.38
C GLU A 228 -10.63 34.40 10.84
N ASN A 229 -9.38 34.18 10.43
CA ASN A 229 -8.57 35.26 9.81
C ASN A 229 -9.07 35.62 8.40
N GLY A 230 -9.75 34.71 7.70
CA GLY A 230 -10.31 34.93 6.36
C GLY A 230 -11.73 35.51 6.33
N LEU A 231 -12.34 35.77 7.50
CA LEU A 231 -13.64 36.42 7.66
C LEU A 231 -13.49 37.94 7.91
#